data_7b2a388c94f8009ce4b7024cdd58c8c7
#
_entry.id   7b2a388c94f8009ce4b7024cdd58c8c7
#
_cell.length_a   1.000
_cell.length_b   1.000
_cell.length_c   1.000
_cell.angle_alpha   90.00
_cell.angle_beta   90.00
_cell.angle_gamma   90.00
#
_symmetry.space_group_name_H-M   'P 1'
#
loop_
_entity.id
_entity.type
_entity.pdbx_description
1 polymer ?
#
loop_
_entity_poly.entity_id
_entity_poly.type
_entity_poly.pdbx_seq_one_letter_code
_entity_poly.pdbx_strand_id
1 'polypeptide(L)'
;MISAAAFSHSASRGSTGSRRSANSRHSASSRHSAHSRRAARSWRDAKSRRLAVASLLTTSALLLAACGDESPASDETSNSAGASAGSAGERRGEAPATEQAVGLPLDAPRIQVLSTGTGERKLLSYNDVSSEQAVDIEVSEGFQQLVMKNDQLVTEAPELGDLVTTTLPVAGSVLVPEGFTDSTPGADSARHVDFRVRDPHISGIKTSTSSADDAGLNAAGLAEEIASADGFGFGWLAENNGQLNTLLLAAPQQAGDQARAVVEQSLTKLVSTPVIFPDEPVGIGAQWSVDSRVTGEATMLQTTTFTVTDISGDEVKLDISVEQRPALGALSLEGHAGAEGFADDTLNVTSTDTRSRGSLTVDMKQPLPVAGELDFTTRVVYGNDDGAASVVQDSSTRMRFSSAQ
;
A
#
# COMPACT_ATOMS: atom_id res chain seq x y z
N MET A 1 -9.22 61.75 0.47
CA MET A 1 -9.57 62.28 -0.86
C MET A 1 -10.02 61.09 -1.66
N ILE A 2 -11.29 60.83 -1.74
CA ILE A 2 -12.18 61.09 -2.88
C ILE A 2 -11.82 60.13 -4.03
N SER A 3 -12.64 59.27 -4.60
CA SER A 3 -14.07 59.24 -4.77
C SER A 3 -14.53 57.87 -5.29
N ALA A 4 -15.70 57.52 -4.91
CA ALA A 4 -16.53 56.42 -5.43
C ALA A 4 -17.13 56.79 -6.80
N ALA A 5 -17.49 55.79 -7.61
CA ALA A 5 -18.60 55.86 -8.52
C ALA A 5 -19.22 54.51 -8.83
N ALA A 6 -20.41 54.33 -8.37
CA ALA A 6 -21.38 53.32 -8.77
C ALA A 6 -22.17 53.80 -10.01
N PHE A 7 -22.55 52.87 -10.89
CA PHE A 7 -23.75 53.07 -11.75
C PHE A 7 -24.51 51.77 -11.95
N SER A 8 -25.76 51.90 -11.66
CA SER A 8 -26.85 50.93 -11.67
C SER A 8 -27.73 51.10 -12.94
N HIS A 9 -28.66 50.10 -13.10
CA HIS A 9 -29.90 50.08 -13.90
C HIS A 9 -29.75 49.62 -15.36
N SER A 10 -30.56 48.73 -15.85
CA SER A 10 -32.01 48.76 -15.94
C SER A 10 -32.63 47.46 -16.42
N ALA A 11 -33.79 47.18 -15.91
CA ALA A 11 -34.70 46.10 -16.26
C ALA A 11 -35.48 46.39 -17.56
N SER A 12 -35.94 45.36 -18.27
CA SER A 12 -37.15 45.46 -19.10
C SER A 12 -37.88 44.12 -19.19
N ARG A 13 -39.14 44.22 -18.88
CA ARG A 13 -40.26 43.27 -18.88
C ARG A 13 -40.86 43.10 -20.30
N GLY A 14 -41.59 41.99 -20.47
CA GLY A 14 -42.71 41.88 -21.41
C GLY A 14 -42.84 40.42 -21.87
N SER A 15 -43.77 39.63 -21.46
CA SER A 15 -45.22 39.62 -21.44
C SER A 15 -45.85 38.78 -22.57
N THR A 16 -46.55 37.70 -22.17
CA THR A 16 -47.86 37.18 -22.60
C THR A 16 -48.08 36.49 -23.92
N GLY A 17 -48.81 35.35 -23.83
CA GLY A 17 -49.71 34.83 -24.86
C GLY A 17 -49.80 33.30 -24.88
N SER A 18 -50.57 32.66 -24.16
CA SER A 18 -51.89 32.06 -24.06
C SER A 18 -52.55 31.60 -25.39
N ARG A 19 -52.94 30.32 -25.42
CA ARG A 19 -54.19 29.68 -25.82
C ARG A 19 -53.94 28.27 -26.36
N ARG A 20 -54.44 27.24 -25.65
CA ARG A 20 -55.77 26.56 -25.71
C ARG A 20 -56.10 25.92 -27.07
N SER A 21 -56.28 24.62 -27.11
CA SER A 21 -57.53 23.86 -27.30
C SER A 21 -57.18 22.50 -27.87
N ALA A 22 -57.58 21.42 -27.42
CA ALA A 22 -58.76 20.69 -27.01
C ALA A 22 -59.07 19.52 -27.99
N ASN A 23 -59.28 18.38 -27.36
CA ASN A 23 -60.25 17.32 -27.70
C ASN A 23 -60.15 16.50 -28.99
N SER A 24 -60.13 15.19 -28.88
CA SER A 24 -61.26 14.27 -28.92
C SER A 24 -60.84 12.81 -28.89
N ARG A 25 -61.38 12.11 -28.03
CA ARG A 25 -62.15 10.87 -27.90
C ARG A 25 -62.38 10.09 -29.19
N HIS A 26 -62.19 8.75 -29.09
CA HIS A 26 -63.10 7.62 -29.39
C HIS A 26 -62.30 6.32 -29.15
N SER A 27 -62.59 5.49 -28.23
CA SER A 27 -63.63 4.48 -27.91
C SER A 27 -63.81 3.39 -28.92
N ALA A 28 -63.71 2.21 -28.37
CA ALA A 28 -64.42 0.94 -28.54
C ALA A 28 -63.49 -0.26 -28.82
N SER A 29 -63.39 -1.19 -27.87
CA SER A 29 -64.23 -2.36 -27.59
C SER A 29 -63.98 -3.51 -28.56
N SER A 30 -63.50 -4.64 -28.13
CA SER A 30 -64.25 -5.76 -27.58
C SER A 30 -63.37 -7.05 -27.54
N ARG A 31 -63.42 -7.68 -26.37
CA ARG A 31 -63.61 -9.12 -26.09
C ARG A 31 -62.97 -10.14 -27.01
N HIS A 32 -62.14 -11.03 -26.42
CA HIS A 32 -62.52 -12.45 -26.18
C HIS A 32 -61.58 -13.12 -25.19
N SER A 33 -62.18 -13.76 -24.24
CA SER A 33 -61.68 -14.64 -23.22
C SER A 33 -61.20 -15.99 -23.77
N ALA A 34 -60.15 -16.56 -23.19
CA ALA A 34 -60.16 -18.01 -22.87
C ALA A 34 -59.08 -18.37 -21.88
N HIS A 35 -59.50 -18.97 -20.83
CA HIS A 35 -58.88 -19.73 -19.79
C HIS A 35 -57.56 -20.43 -20.13
N SER A 36 -56.57 -20.32 -19.24
CA SER A 36 -55.97 -21.50 -18.69
C SER A 36 -55.29 -21.17 -17.34
N ARG A 37 -55.85 -21.77 -16.30
CA ARG A 37 -55.26 -21.86 -14.96
C ARG A 37 -54.08 -22.82 -15.01
N ARG A 38 -52.93 -22.46 -14.47
CA ARG A 38 -52.16 -23.29 -13.54
C ARG A 38 -50.82 -22.64 -13.13
N ALA A 39 -50.72 -22.68 -11.84
CA ALA A 39 -49.55 -22.88 -10.99
C ALA A 39 -48.78 -21.62 -10.58
N ALA A 40 -49.33 -21.02 -9.50
CA ALA A 40 -48.51 -20.34 -8.52
C ALA A 40 -47.49 -21.34 -7.95
N ARG A 41 -46.23 -21.13 -8.17
CA ARG A 41 -45.15 -21.71 -7.33
C ARG A 41 -44.36 -20.55 -6.75
N SER A 42 -44.46 -20.49 -5.44
CA SER A 42 -43.72 -19.69 -4.52
C SER A 42 -42.23 -19.72 -4.83
N TRP A 43 -41.68 -18.57 -5.12
CA TRP A 43 -40.23 -18.31 -5.03
C TRP A 43 -40.01 -17.52 -3.75
N ARG A 44 -39.99 -18.22 -2.64
CA ARG A 44 -39.28 -17.79 -1.44
C ARG A 44 -38.01 -18.59 -1.37
N ASP A 45 -36.95 -17.93 -0.92
CA ASP A 45 -35.61 -18.44 -0.66
C ASP A 45 -34.64 -18.45 -1.86
N ALA A 46 -34.23 -17.26 -2.27
CA ALA A 46 -32.89 -17.09 -2.81
C ALA A 46 -31.99 -16.62 -1.65
N LYS A 47 -31.46 -17.61 -0.91
CA LYS A 47 -30.32 -17.39 -0.02
C LYS A 47 -29.19 -16.84 -0.88
N SER A 48 -28.78 -15.63 -0.58
CA SER A 48 -27.52 -15.06 -1.05
C SER A 48 -26.37 -16.00 -0.67
N ARG A 49 -25.92 -16.80 -1.61
CA ARG A 49 -24.65 -17.53 -1.48
C ARG A 49 -23.55 -16.48 -1.62
N ARG A 50 -23.01 -16.05 -0.47
CA ARG A 50 -21.71 -15.41 -0.43
C ARG A 50 -20.70 -16.47 -0.82
N LEU A 51 -20.24 -16.43 -2.06
CA LEU A 51 -19.05 -17.15 -2.48
C LEU A 51 -17.88 -16.43 -1.82
N ALA A 52 -17.40 -16.95 -0.71
CA ALA A 52 -16.11 -16.62 -0.16
C ALA A 52 -15.08 -17.23 -1.13
N VAL A 53 -14.53 -16.41 -2.01
CA VAL A 53 -13.35 -16.80 -2.79
C VAL A 53 -12.18 -16.69 -1.83
N ALA A 54 -11.65 -17.83 -1.43
CA ALA A 54 -10.38 -17.90 -0.72
C ALA A 54 -9.30 -17.34 -1.64
N SER A 55 -8.69 -16.22 -1.25
CA SER A 55 -7.52 -15.69 -1.92
C SER A 55 -6.37 -16.68 -1.74
N LEU A 56 -6.07 -17.46 -2.78
CA LEU A 56 -4.81 -18.18 -2.88
C LEU A 56 -3.71 -17.13 -3.03
N LEU A 57 -2.87 -17.02 -2.02
CA LEU A 57 -1.55 -16.41 -2.13
C LEU A 57 -0.72 -17.27 -3.09
N THR A 58 -0.78 -16.96 -4.37
CA THR A 58 0.16 -17.51 -5.35
C THR A 58 1.48 -16.77 -5.18
N THR A 59 2.41 -17.40 -4.48
CA THR A 59 3.82 -17.02 -4.45
C THR A 59 4.36 -17.05 -5.87
N SER A 60 4.45 -15.88 -6.49
CA SER A 60 5.21 -15.71 -7.73
C SER A 60 6.69 -15.71 -7.37
N ALA A 61 7.30 -16.90 -7.36
CA ALA A 61 8.75 -17.03 -7.32
C ALA A 61 9.33 -16.44 -8.60
N LEU A 62 9.98 -15.30 -8.50
CA LEU A 62 10.82 -14.75 -9.55
C LEU A 62 12.05 -15.66 -9.71
N LEU A 63 11.99 -16.56 -10.68
CA LEU A 63 13.16 -17.30 -11.16
C LEU A 63 14.04 -16.36 -11.97
N LEU A 64 15.05 -15.81 -11.30
CA LEU A 64 16.24 -15.24 -11.97
C LEU A 64 17.07 -16.40 -12.50
N ALA A 65 16.95 -16.72 -13.78
CA ALA A 65 17.86 -17.61 -14.48
C ALA A 65 19.19 -16.89 -14.68
N ALA A 66 20.16 -17.18 -13.81
CA ALA A 66 21.56 -16.86 -14.05
C ALA A 66 22.16 -17.97 -14.93
N CYS A 67 22.53 -17.64 -16.15
CA CYS A 67 23.43 -18.44 -16.97
C CYS A 67 24.85 -18.37 -16.37
N GLY A 68 25.29 -19.46 -15.79
CA GLY A 68 26.69 -19.64 -15.40
C GLY A 68 27.34 -20.63 -16.33
N ASP A 69 28.51 -20.26 -16.82
CA ASP A 69 29.39 -21.05 -17.67
C ASP A 69 30.36 -21.91 -16.82
N GLU A 70 30.73 -23.07 -17.40
CA GLU A 70 31.41 -24.17 -16.71
C GLU A 70 32.93 -23.98 -16.56
N SER A 71 33.44 -24.55 -15.43
CA SER A 71 34.59 -25.49 -15.27
C SER A 71 36.02 -24.93 -15.18
N PRO A 72 36.98 -25.73 -14.70
CA PRO A 72 36.97 -26.81 -13.69
C PRO A 72 38.05 -26.74 -12.58
N ALA A 73 37.89 -27.65 -11.63
CA ALA A 73 38.74 -28.20 -10.59
C ALA A 73 40.26 -27.94 -10.55
N SER A 74 40.81 -27.78 -9.34
CA SER A 74 41.93 -28.58 -8.81
C SER A 74 42.13 -28.40 -7.30
N ASP A 75 41.96 -29.50 -6.62
CA ASP A 75 42.82 -30.19 -5.63
C ASP A 75 43.50 -29.44 -4.49
N GLU A 76 43.16 -29.98 -3.30
CA GLU A 76 43.99 -30.38 -2.14
C GLU A 76 44.83 -29.31 -1.39
N THR A 77 44.65 -29.16 -0.10
CA THR A 77 45.31 -29.95 0.96
C THR A 77 44.99 -29.44 2.36
N SER A 78 44.73 -30.39 3.20
CA SER A 78 44.70 -30.44 4.66
C SER A 78 45.77 -29.65 5.43
N ASN A 79 45.43 -29.07 6.61
CA ASN A 79 46.04 -29.47 7.91
C ASN A 79 45.45 -28.68 9.09
N SER A 80 44.88 -29.36 10.03
CA SER A 80 45.19 -29.77 11.38
C SER A 80 45.27 -28.69 12.46
N ALA A 81 44.34 -28.86 13.39
CA ALA A 81 44.43 -28.88 14.85
C ALA A 81 45.19 -27.77 15.60
N GLY A 82 44.46 -27.11 16.47
CA GLY A 82 44.97 -26.37 17.62
C GLY A 82 43.86 -26.12 18.63
N ALA A 83 43.66 -27.04 19.54
CA ALA A 83 42.82 -26.86 20.71
C ALA A 83 43.49 -25.87 21.67
N SER A 84 42.70 -24.86 22.13
CA SER A 84 43.04 -24.17 23.38
C SER A 84 41.70 -23.83 24.10
N ALA A 85 41.59 -24.41 25.26
CA ALA A 85 40.53 -24.21 26.22
C ALA A 85 40.68 -22.87 26.91
N GLY A 86 39.55 -22.22 27.22
CA GLY A 86 39.47 -21.33 28.37
C GLY A 86 38.78 -20.00 28.09
N SER A 87 37.55 -19.88 28.47
CA SER A 87 36.97 -18.85 29.33
C SER A 87 35.48 -18.79 29.13
N ALA A 88 34.72 -19.08 30.17
CA ALA A 88 33.30 -18.83 30.25
C ALA A 88 33.07 -17.30 30.30
N GLY A 89 32.82 -16.70 29.13
CA GLY A 89 32.26 -15.37 28.97
C GLY A 89 30.79 -15.51 28.64
N GLU A 90 29.96 -14.75 29.31
CA GLU A 90 28.54 -14.62 29.08
C GLU A 90 28.27 -14.56 27.56
N ARG A 91 27.49 -15.53 27.09
CA ARG A 91 26.98 -15.52 25.71
C ARG A 91 25.97 -14.40 25.61
N ARG A 92 26.41 -13.22 25.28
CA ARG A 92 25.59 -12.26 24.56
C ARG A 92 25.13 -13.01 23.31
N GLY A 93 23.82 -13.19 23.18
CA GLY A 93 23.26 -13.92 22.02
C GLY A 93 23.84 -13.33 20.75
N GLU A 94 24.58 -14.14 20.03
CA GLU A 94 25.13 -13.82 18.72
C GLU A 94 23.94 -13.57 17.80
N ALA A 95 23.90 -12.40 17.16
CA ALA A 95 22.83 -12.08 16.22
C ALA A 95 22.78 -13.17 15.13
N PRO A 96 21.60 -13.63 14.71
CA PRO A 96 21.48 -14.67 13.70
C PRO A 96 22.22 -14.26 12.42
N ALA A 97 22.91 -15.23 11.80
CA ALA A 97 23.59 -14.99 10.53
C ALA A 97 22.55 -14.61 9.46
N THR A 98 22.72 -13.47 8.82
CA THR A 98 21.88 -13.01 7.72
C THR A 98 22.49 -13.38 6.38
N GLU A 99 21.67 -13.51 5.35
CA GLU A 99 22.10 -13.56 3.97
C GLU A 99 22.79 -12.23 3.58
N GLN A 100 23.48 -12.25 2.44
CA GLN A 100 24.01 -11.01 1.88
C GLN A 100 22.85 -10.07 1.53
N ALA A 101 22.95 -8.80 1.89
CA ALA A 101 21.91 -7.82 1.58
C ALA A 101 21.68 -7.71 0.06
N VAL A 102 20.42 -7.77 -0.34
CA VAL A 102 19.97 -7.53 -1.71
C VAL A 102 19.53 -6.09 -1.83
N GLY A 103 20.12 -5.36 -2.78
CA GLY A 103 19.76 -3.98 -3.09
C GLY A 103 18.68 -3.93 -4.17
N LEU A 104 17.53 -3.33 -3.88
CA LEU A 104 16.44 -3.10 -4.81
C LEU A 104 16.40 -1.60 -5.16
N PRO A 105 16.74 -1.20 -6.39
CA PRO A 105 16.66 0.19 -6.79
C PRO A 105 15.21 0.68 -6.77
N LEU A 106 15.00 1.92 -6.33
CA LEU A 106 13.72 2.56 -6.28
C LEU A 106 13.66 3.69 -7.30
N ASP A 107 12.52 3.85 -7.97
CA ASP A 107 12.29 4.95 -8.90
C ASP A 107 12.21 6.26 -8.11
N ALA A 108 12.91 7.30 -8.59
CA ALA A 108 12.81 8.63 -8.00
C ALA A 108 11.38 9.19 -8.15
N PRO A 109 10.72 9.56 -7.05
CA PRO A 109 9.39 10.13 -7.11
C PRO A 109 9.42 11.56 -7.66
N ARG A 110 8.27 12.03 -8.13
CA ARG A 110 8.10 13.43 -8.52
C ARG A 110 7.52 14.21 -7.34
N ILE A 111 8.21 15.27 -6.93
CA ILE A 111 7.77 16.18 -5.86
C ILE A 111 7.21 17.44 -6.49
N GLN A 112 6.05 17.91 -6.02
CA GLN A 112 5.44 19.14 -6.46
C GLN A 112 4.93 19.93 -5.26
N VAL A 113 5.46 21.14 -5.03
CA VAL A 113 4.95 22.05 -4.01
C VAL A 113 3.65 22.69 -4.49
N LEU A 114 2.59 22.52 -3.71
CA LEU A 114 1.26 23.08 -3.96
C LEU A 114 1.07 24.41 -3.22
N SER A 115 1.66 24.52 -2.02
CA SER A 115 1.65 25.73 -1.20
C SER A 115 2.88 25.72 -0.30
N THR A 116 3.56 26.85 -0.18
CA THR A 116 4.70 26.99 0.75
C THR A 116 4.29 27.33 2.19
N GLY A 117 2.97 27.42 2.48
CA GLY A 117 2.47 27.74 3.81
C GLY A 117 2.65 29.21 4.19
N THR A 118 2.49 29.47 5.48
CA THR A 118 2.50 30.83 6.06
C THR A 118 3.52 30.93 7.20
N GLY A 119 3.86 32.17 7.59
CA GLY A 119 4.79 32.43 8.70
C GLY A 119 6.25 32.24 8.31
N GLU A 120 7.05 31.90 9.30
CA GLU A 120 8.45 31.56 9.10
C GLU A 120 8.59 30.27 8.28
N ARG A 121 9.45 30.29 7.28
CA ARG A 121 9.71 29.14 6.41
C ARG A 121 11.09 28.58 6.67
N LYS A 122 11.17 27.25 6.73
CA LYS A 122 12.39 26.49 6.97
C LYS A 122 12.57 25.46 5.86
N LEU A 123 13.78 25.23 5.41
CA LEU A 123 14.11 24.07 4.61
C LEU A 123 14.08 22.85 5.52
N LEU A 124 13.19 21.92 5.23
CA LEU A 124 13.06 20.67 5.98
C LEU A 124 14.01 19.63 5.39
N SER A 125 14.84 19.04 6.22
CA SER A 125 15.85 18.08 5.79
C SER A 125 16.23 17.19 6.97
N TYR A 126 16.41 15.90 6.73
CA TYR A 126 16.93 14.97 7.72
C TYR A 126 18.38 15.32 8.09
N ASN A 127 18.66 15.30 9.37
CA ASN A 127 19.97 15.51 9.94
C ASN A 127 20.22 14.43 11.02
N ASP A 128 20.10 13.19 10.58
CA ASP A 128 20.03 12.00 11.42
C ASP A 128 21.27 11.09 11.32
N VAL A 129 22.25 11.46 10.52
CA VAL A 129 23.52 10.71 10.43
C VAL A 129 24.16 10.58 11.80
N SER A 130 24.51 9.36 12.19
CA SER A 130 24.97 8.94 13.52
C SER A 130 23.87 8.88 14.59
N SER A 131 22.60 8.95 14.22
CA SER A 131 21.50 8.67 15.14
C SER A 131 21.26 7.18 15.30
N GLU A 132 20.60 6.82 16.40
CA GLU A 132 20.02 5.50 16.66
C GLU A 132 18.53 5.65 16.89
N GLN A 133 17.73 4.73 16.38
CA GLN A 133 16.28 4.72 16.61
C GLN A 133 15.80 3.32 16.93
N ALA A 134 14.87 3.22 17.89
CA ALA A 134 14.05 2.05 18.13
C ALA A 134 12.58 2.45 18.03
N VAL A 135 11.80 1.75 17.21
CA VAL A 135 10.40 2.06 16.93
C VAL A 135 9.62 0.78 16.64
N ASP A 136 8.38 0.72 17.10
CA ASP A 136 7.44 -0.34 16.74
C ASP A 136 6.64 0.09 15.52
N ILE A 137 6.69 -0.72 14.46
CA ILE A 137 6.00 -0.49 13.19
C ILE A 137 4.91 -1.54 13.05
N GLU A 138 3.66 -1.11 12.86
CA GLU A 138 2.57 -1.99 12.46
C GLU A 138 2.21 -1.72 11.01
N VAL A 139 2.26 -2.76 10.18
CA VAL A 139 1.79 -2.74 8.79
C VAL A 139 0.60 -3.66 8.71
N SER A 140 -0.56 -3.10 8.37
CA SER A 140 -1.81 -3.86 8.25
C SER A 140 -2.31 -3.79 6.82
N GLU A 141 -2.68 -4.93 6.27
CA GLU A 141 -3.14 -5.05 4.90
C GLU A 141 -4.43 -5.86 4.81
N GLY A 142 -5.28 -5.49 3.87
CA GLY A 142 -6.50 -6.21 3.54
C GLY A 142 -6.79 -6.12 2.05
N PHE A 143 -7.26 -7.21 1.48
CA PHE A 143 -7.71 -7.26 0.09
C PHE A 143 -9.05 -7.97 -0.01
N GLN A 144 -9.96 -7.42 -0.79
CA GLN A 144 -11.24 -8.01 -1.08
C GLN A 144 -11.57 -7.87 -2.55
N GLN A 145 -12.01 -8.96 -3.17
CA GLN A 145 -12.54 -8.93 -4.53
C GLN A 145 -14.00 -9.41 -4.54
N LEU A 146 -14.85 -8.66 -5.22
CA LEU A 146 -16.29 -8.93 -5.30
C LEU A 146 -16.75 -8.82 -6.76
N VAL A 147 -17.75 -9.61 -7.14
CA VAL A 147 -18.52 -9.40 -8.35
C VAL A 147 -19.84 -8.76 -7.97
N MET A 148 -20.10 -7.56 -8.47
CA MET A 148 -21.29 -6.79 -8.18
C MET A 148 -22.10 -6.54 -9.45
N LYS A 149 -23.43 -6.58 -9.33
CA LYS A 149 -24.30 -6.14 -10.42
C LYS A 149 -24.23 -4.61 -10.55
N ASN A 150 -24.27 -4.11 -11.77
CA ASN A 150 -24.12 -2.69 -12.03
C ASN A 150 -25.23 -1.82 -11.43
N ASP A 151 -26.42 -2.38 -11.19
CA ASP A 151 -27.53 -1.71 -10.50
C ASP A 151 -27.34 -1.59 -8.97
N GLN A 152 -26.35 -2.29 -8.41
CA GLN A 152 -26.00 -2.30 -6.99
C GLN A 152 -24.56 -1.81 -6.74
N LEU A 153 -23.91 -1.31 -7.78
CA LEU A 153 -22.51 -0.90 -7.73
C LEU A 153 -22.33 0.36 -6.87
N VAL A 154 -21.43 0.28 -5.91
CA VAL A 154 -20.93 1.41 -5.12
C VAL A 154 -19.50 1.67 -5.54
N THR A 155 -19.23 2.88 -5.99
CA THR A 155 -17.91 3.27 -6.52
C THR A 155 -17.00 3.91 -5.46
N GLU A 156 -17.56 4.42 -4.36
CA GLU A 156 -16.79 4.98 -3.25
C GLU A 156 -16.07 3.89 -2.49
N ALA A 157 -14.82 4.18 -2.10
CA ALA A 157 -14.01 3.29 -1.28
C ALA A 157 -14.67 3.09 0.11
N PRO A 158 -14.73 1.84 0.60
CA PRO A 158 -15.28 1.56 1.91
C PRO A 158 -14.36 2.06 3.03
N GLU A 159 -14.87 2.06 4.27
CA GLU A 159 -14.03 2.11 5.45
C GLU A 159 -13.11 0.88 5.49
N LEU A 160 -12.02 0.99 6.26
CA LEU A 160 -11.11 -0.15 6.48
C LEU A 160 -11.88 -1.40 6.91
N GLY A 161 -11.66 -2.47 6.19
CA GLY A 161 -12.24 -3.77 6.50
C GLY A 161 -11.41 -4.55 7.51
N ASP A 162 -11.48 -5.87 7.38
CA ASP A 162 -10.64 -6.77 8.17
C ASP A 162 -9.21 -6.73 7.65
N LEU A 163 -8.25 -6.49 8.53
CA LEU A 163 -6.83 -6.39 8.20
C LEU A 163 -6.04 -7.49 8.89
N VAL A 164 -5.01 -7.96 8.22
CA VAL A 164 -3.92 -8.72 8.80
C VAL A 164 -2.81 -7.75 9.15
N THR A 165 -2.34 -7.78 10.40
CA THR A 165 -1.33 -6.86 10.92
C THR A 165 -0.04 -7.60 11.17
N THR A 166 1.04 -7.14 10.55
CA THR A 166 2.41 -7.53 10.86
C THR A 166 3.02 -6.44 11.72
N THR A 167 3.47 -6.82 12.92
CA THR A 167 4.17 -5.91 13.83
C THR A 167 5.66 -6.20 13.74
N LEU A 168 6.42 -5.16 13.49
CA LEU A 168 7.86 -5.17 13.29
C LEU A 168 8.50 -4.18 14.28
N PRO A 169 8.86 -4.60 15.50
CA PRO A 169 9.74 -3.81 16.35
C PRO A 169 11.11 -3.73 15.68
N VAL A 170 11.63 -2.54 15.46
CA VAL A 170 12.90 -2.34 14.77
C VAL A 170 13.84 -1.47 15.59
N ALA A 171 15.12 -1.77 15.49
CA ALA A 171 16.18 -0.94 16.05
C ALA A 171 17.34 -0.85 15.04
N GLY A 172 17.90 0.35 14.93
CA GLY A 172 18.96 0.60 13.96
C GLY A 172 19.59 1.97 14.07
N SER A 173 20.40 2.30 13.07
CA SER A 173 21.18 3.53 13.03
C SER A 173 21.28 4.09 11.62
N VAL A 174 21.69 5.35 11.54
CA VAL A 174 21.97 6.03 10.27
C VAL A 174 23.47 6.27 10.16
N LEU A 175 24.03 5.81 9.06
CA LEU A 175 25.45 5.88 8.75
C LEU A 175 25.72 6.75 7.53
N VAL A 176 26.95 7.18 7.37
CA VAL A 176 27.44 7.66 6.08
C VAL A 176 27.55 6.43 5.16
N PRO A 177 27.05 6.47 3.91
CA PRO A 177 27.20 5.36 2.98
C PRO A 177 28.67 5.04 2.71
N GLU A 178 29.09 3.84 3.09
CA GLU A 178 30.44 3.33 2.85
C GLU A 178 30.38 1.89 2.31
N GLY A 179 31.34 1.53 1.47
CA GLY A 179 31.46 0.16 0.97
C GLY A 179 30.51 -0.18 -0.19
N PHE A 180 29.75 0.76 -0.71
CA PHE A 180 28.96 0.60 -1.92
C PHE A 180 29.83 0.83 -3.16
N THR A 181 29.54 0.08 -4.24
CA THR A 181 30.25 0.25 -5.50
C THR A 181 29.56 1.31 -6.35
N ASP A 182 30.26 1.95 -7.28
CA ASP A 182 29.69 2.93 -8.23
C ASP A 182 28.52 2.36 -9.07
N SER A 183 28.38 1.04 -9.13
CA SER A 183 27.25 0.36 -9.80
C SER A 183 26.01 0.20 -8.90
N THR A 184 26.13 0.49 -7.60
CA THR A 184 24.97 0.44 -6.69
C THR A 184 24.17 1.72 -6.86
N PRO A 185 22.88 1.68 -7.25
CA PRO A 185 22.05 2.85 -7.32
C PRO A 185 22.01 3.59 -5.98
N GLY A 186 22.30 4.89 -5.97
CA GLY A 186 22.35 5.70 -4.76
C GLY A 186 23.61 5.49 -3.89
N ALA A 187 24.70 4.93 -4.45
CA ALA A 187 25.98 4.82 -3.72
C ALA A 187 26.54 6.18 -3.26
N ASP A 188 26.14 7.26 -3.92
CA ASP A 188 26.46 8.65 -3.59
C ASP A 188 25.38 9.32 -2.70
N SER A 189 24.42 8.57 -2.20
CA SER A 189 23.39 9.06 -1.29
C SER A 189 24.02 9.65 -0.01
N ALA A 190 23.30 10.57 0.61
CA ALA A 190 23.76 11.24 1.83
C ALA A 190 23.65 10.38 3.09
N ARG A 191 22.75 9.37 3.09
CA ARG A 191 22.34 8.61 4.27
C ARG A 191 22.24 7.13 3.94
N HIS A 192 22.79 6.29 4.82
CA HIS A 192 22.60 4.85 4.85
C HIS A 192 21.89 4.49 6.15
N VAL A 193 20.62 4.14 6.06
CA VAL A 193 19.82 3.67 7.19
C VAL A 193 19.92 2.15 7.26
N ASP A 194 20.25 1.60 8.43
CA ASP A 194 20.34 0.16 8.68
C ASP A 194 19.57 -0.20 9.94
N PHE A 195 18.54 -1.05 9.79
CA PHE A 195 17.69 -1.53 10.84
C PHE A 195 17.71 -3.06 10.94
N ARG A 196 17.36 -3.54 12.13
CA ARG A 196 17.09 -4.94 12.41
C ARG A 196 15.71 -5.10 13.02
N VAL A 197 14.93 -6.00 12.43
CA VAL A 197 13.64 -6.44 12.99
C VAL A 197 13.91 -7.29 14.22
N ARG A 198 13.13 -7.10 15.26
CA ARG A 198 13.18 -7.85 16.52
C ARG A 198 11.82 -8.44 16.80
N ASP A 199 11.79 -9.72 17.15
CA ASP A 199 10.56 -10.41 17.58
C ASP A 199 9.32 -10.07 16.73
N PRO A 200 9.36 -10.26 15.39
CA PRO A 200 8.24 -9.94 14.53
C PRO A 200 7.04 -10.84 14.84
N HIS A 201 5.83 -10.28 14.77
CA HIS A 201 4.63 -11.05 14.99
C HIS A 201 3.48 -10.62 14.06
N ILE A 202 2.52 -11.51 13.88
CA ILE A 202 1.38 -11.31 12.99
C ILE A 202 0.06 -11.54 13.74
N SER A 203 -0.95 -10.75 13.42
CA SER A 203 -2.27 -10.82 14.05
C SER A 203 -3.38 -10.54 13.03
N GLY A 204 -4.65 -10.78 13.42
CA GLY A 204 -5.80 -10.50 12.55
C GLY A 204 -6.06 -11.57 11.48
N ILE A 205 -5.30 -12.65 11.45
CA ILE A 205 -5.53 -13.75 10.51
C ILE A 205 -6.85 -14.45 10.87
N LYS A 206 -7.81 -14.42 9.94
CA LYS A 206 -9.07 -15.13 10.10
C LYS A 206 -8.90 -16.59 9.68
N THR A 207 -9.11 -17.51 10.61
CA THR A 207 -9.25 -18.93 10.27
C THR A 207 -10.59 -19.14 9.60
N SER A 208 -10.60 -19.42 8.30
CA SER A 208 -11.81 -19.91 7.65
C SER A 208 -12.07 -21.34 8.13
N THR A 209 -13.23 -21.59 8.73
CA THR A 209 -13.66 -22.92 9.21
C THR A 209 -14.17 -23.83 8.10
N SER A 210 -13.89 -23.54 6.84
CA SER A 210 -14.34 -24.34 5.70
C SER A 210 -13.20 -25.17 5.12
N SER A 211 -13.30 -26.48 5.37
CA SER A 211 -12.55 -27.61 4.84
C SER A 211 -11.09 -27.77 5.28
N ALA A 212 -10.91 -28.85 6.04
CA ALA A 212 -9.64 -29.33 6.61
C ALA A 212 -8.64 -29.91 5.59
N ASP A 213 -8.88 -29.79 4.29
CA ASP A 213 -8.09 -30.43 3.24
C ASP A 213 -7.35 -29.46 2.28
N ASP A 214 -7.50 -28.15 2.46
CA ASP A 214 -6.68 -27.20 1.75
C ASP A 214 -5.44 -26.88 2.61
N ALA A 215 -4.26 -27.02 2.01
CA ALA A 215 -2.96 -26.68 2.57
C ALA A 215 -2.80 -25.15 2.81
N GLY A 216 -3.88 -24.52 3.24
CA GLY A 216 -3.95 -23.15 3.70
C GLY A 216 -3.28 -23.05 5.06
N LEU A 217 -2.31 -22.18 5.16
CA LEU A 217 -1.62 -21.74 6.34
C LEU A 217 -2.54 -21.76 7.56
N ASN A 218 -2.27 -22.68 8.46
CA ASN A 218 -2.80 -22.61 9.80
C ASN A 218 -2.31 -21.29 10.41
N ALA A 219 -3.22 -20.39 10.77
CA ALA A 219 -2.89 -19.09 11.37
C ALA A 219 -1.89 -19.22 12.54
N ALA A 220 -1.99 -20.30 13.31
CA ALA A 220 -1.05 -20.62 14.37
C ALA A 220 0.34 -20.98 13.81
N GLY A 221 0.42 -21.76 12.72
CA GLY A 221 1.68 -22.09 12.07
C GLY A 221 2.39 -20.88 11.50
N LEU A 222 1.65 -19.94 10.88
CA LEU A 222 2.24 -18.69 10.39
C LEU A 222 2.71 -17.81 11.55
N ALA A 223 1.96 -17.73 12.66
CA ALA A 223 2.37 -16.98 13.83
C ALA A 223 3.65 -17.55 14.48
N GLU A 224 3.84 -18.88 14.45
CA GLU A 224 5.08 -19.51 14.89
C GLU A 224 6.22 -19.29 13.89
N GLU A 225 5.92 -19.38 12.59
CA GLU A 225 6.92 -19.25 11.54
C GLU A 225 7.47 -17.81 11.45
N ILE A 226 6.62 -16.77 11.66
CA ILE A 226 7.05 -15.37 11.56
C ILE A 226 8.18 -15.04 12.52
N ALA A 227 8.25 -15.68 13.69
CA ALA A 227 9.32 -15.51 14.66
C ALA A 227 10.69 -15.93 14.10
N SER A 228 10.75 -16.81 13.07
CA SER A 228 12.00 -17.19 12.41
C SER A 228 12.65 -16.04 11.65
N ALA A 229 11.91 -14.97 11.36
CA ALA A 229 12.44 -13.76 10.74
C ALA A 229 13.05 -12.77 11.75
N ASP A 230 13.18 -13.14 13.03
CA ASP A 230 13.95 -12.33 14.01
C ASP A 230 15.38 -12.08 13.52
N GLY A 231 15.81 -10.83 13.57
CA GLY A 231 17.09 -10.38 13.04
C GLY A 231 17.06 -10.00 11.55
N PHE A 232 15.88 -9.96 10.91
CA PHE A 232 15.79 -9.51 9.52
C PHE A 232 16.39 -8.12 9.37
N GLY A 233 17.42 -8.00 8.52
CA GLY A 233 18.09 -6.74 8.20
C GLY A 233 17.32 -6.00 7.11
N PHE A 234 17.05 -4.73 7.32
CA PHE A 234 16.53 -3.86 6.26
C PHE A 234 17.07 -2.45 6.42
N GLY A 235 17.14 -1.75 5.32
CA GLY A 235 17.64 -0.39 5.30
C GLY A 235 17.47 0.24 3.94
N TRP A 236 18.03 1.42 3.77
CA TRP A 236 17.97 2.12 2.49
C TRP A 236 19.08 3.13 2.34
N LEU A 237 19.41 3.44 1.08
CA LEU A 237 20.20 4.59 0.72
C LEU A 237 19.26 5.74 0.38
N ALA A 238 19.50 6.93 0.93
CA ALA A 238 18.59 8.07 0.79
C ALA A 238 19.32 9.42 0.73
N GLU A 239 18.61 10.39 0.13
CA GLU A 239 18.97 11.79 0.17
C GLU A 239 18.55 12.45 1.50
N ASN A 240 19.10 13.63 1.78
CA ASN A 240 18.77 14.37 3.00
C ASN A 240 17.31 14.86 3.04
N ASN A 241 16.66 15.01 1.89
CA ASN A 241 15.23 15.33 1.85
C ASN A 241 14.32 14.13 2.14
N GLY A 242 14.87 12.90 2.28
CA GLY A 242 14.13 11.67 2.53
C GLY A 242 13.84 10.85 1.28
N GLN A 243 14.24 11.27 0.08
CA GLN A 243 14.11 10.47 -1.13
C GLN A 243 14.94 9.20 -1.01
N LEU A 244 14.30 8.04 -1.19
CA LEU A 244 14.93 6.73 -1.15
C LEU A 244 15.44 6.37 -2.55
N ASN A 245 16.70 5.88 -2.63
CA ASN A 245 17.34 5.48 -3.88
C ASN A 245 17.43 3.96 -4.02
N THR A 246 17.68 3.25 -2.90
CA THR A 246 17.80 1.79 -2.89
C THR A 246 17.28 1.25 -1.58
N LEU A 247 16.42 0.24 -1.63
CA LEU A 247 16.01 -0.58 -0.49
C LEU A 247 16.98 -1.74 -0.33
N LEU A 248 17.44 -1.99 0.88
CA LEU A 248 18.36 -3.06 1.25
C LEU A 248 17.63 -4.07 2.13
N LEU A 249 17.62 -5.34 1.74
CA LEU A 249 16.97 -6.43 2.47
C LEU A 249 17.96 -7.58 2.72
N ALA A 250 17.97 -8.12 3.93
CA ALA A 250 18.85 -9.22 4.34
C ALA A 250 18.11 -10.17 5.27
N ALA A 251 17.54 -11.24 4.73
CA ALA A 251 16.82 -12.22 5.51
C ALA A 251 17.77 -13.02 6.41
N PRO A 252 17.34 -13.42 7.63
CA PRO A 252 18.05 -14.42 8.41
C PRO A 252 18.07 -15.76 7.67
N GLN A 253 19.21 -16.49 7.74
CA GLN A 253 19.34 -17.80 7.08
C GLN A 253 18.34 -18.85 7.58
N GLN A 254 17.86 -18.69 8.81
CA GLN A 254 16.86 -19.57 9.42
C GLN A 254 15.41 -19.15 9.13
N ALA A 255 15.18 -18.01 8.49
CA ALA A 255 13.83 -17.55 8.18
C ALA A 255 13.13 -18.53 7.24
N GLY A 256 11.93 -18.99 7.62
CA GLY A 256 11.07 -19.77 6.75
C GLY A 256 10.59 -18.93 5.56
N ASP A 257 10.28 -19.60 4.43
CA ASP A 257 9.91 -18.92 3.18
C ASP A 257 8.71 -17.98 3.36
N GLN A 258 7.73 -18.38 4.16
CA GLN A 258 6.53 -17.58 4.40
C GLN A 258 6.79 -16.39 5.32
N ALA A 259 7.56 -16.60 6.39
CA ALA A 259 8.00 -15.53 7.27
C ALA A 259 8.79 -14.46 6.49
N ARG A 260 9.71 -14.93 5.65
CA ARG A 260 10.49 -14.08 4.76
C ARG A 260 9.57 -13.24 3.86
N ALA A 261 8.65 -13.90 3.14
CA ALA A 261 7.74 -13.21 2.21
C ALA A 261 6.86 -12.15 2.92
N VAL A 262 6.30 -12.48 4.10
CA VAL A 262 5.47 -11.55 4.89
C VAL A 262 6.27 -10.33 5.35
N VAL A 263 7.49 -10.54 5.87
CA VAL A 263 8.34 -9.44 6.34
C VAL A 263 8.81 -8.58 5.16
N GLU A 264 9.26 -9.17 4.06
CA GLU A 264 9.66 -8.45 2.85
C GLU A 264 8.51 -7.62 2.28
N GLN A 265 7.29 -8.17 2.23
CA GLN A 265 6.09 -7.45 1.79
C GLN A 265 5.79 -6.26 2.70
N SER A 266 5.80 -6.48 4.02
CA SER A 266 5.54 -5.41 5.00
C SER A 266 6.58 -4.29 4.94
N LEU A 267 7.87 -4.63 4.78
CA LEU A 267 8.94 -3.66 4.62
C LEU A 267 8.85 -2.90 3.28
N THR A 268 8.48 -3.59 2.19
CA THR A 268 8.24 -2.95 0.90
C THR A 268 7.06 -1.97 0.99
N LYS A 269 6.01 -2.34 1.71
CA LYS A 269 4.87 -1.45 1.95
C LYS A 269 5.29 -0.22 2.77
N LEU A 270 6.10 -0.40 3.81
CA LEU A 270 6.63 0.69 4.62
C LEU A 270 7.35 1.74 3.77
N VAL A 271 8.22 1.32 2.84
CA VAL A 271 8.98 2.24 1.98
C VAL A 271 8.18 2.76 0.78
N SER A 272 6.95 2.32 0.59
CA SER A 272 6.07 2.83 -0.47
C SER A 272 5.47 4.20 -0.17
N THR A 273 5.55 4.66 1.08
CA THR A 273 5.00 5.96 1.51
C THR A 273 6.01 6.70 2.40
N PRO A 274 7.22 6.97 1.88
CA PRO A 274 8.26 7.66 2.63
C PRO A 274 7.86 9.13 2.84
N VAL A 275 8.30 9.72 3.95
CA VAL A 275 8.20 11.18 4.12
C VAL A 275 9.36 11.82 3.36
N ILE A 276 9.02 12.52 2.28
CA ILE A 276 9.99 13.23 1.44
C ILE A 276 9.65 14.71 1.48
N PHE A 277 10.60 15.52 1.92
CA PHE A 277 10.45 16.97 2.00
C PHE A 277 10.77 17.65 0.66
N PRO A 278 10.15 18.80 0.38
CA PRO A 278 10.50 19.59 -0.82
C PRO A 278 11.85 20.28 -0.65
N ASP A 279 12.51 20.58 -1.78
CA ASP A 279 13.80 21.28 -1.80
C ASP A 279 13.70 22.79 -1.60
N GLU A 280 12.49 23.30 -1.32
CA GLU A 280 12.25 24.72 -1.04
C GLU A 280 11.75 24.95 0.39
N PRO A 281 12.02 26.12 1.01
CA PRO A 281 11.59 26.41 2.37
C PRO A 281 10.07 26.46 2.51
N VAL A 282 9.54 25.77 3.52
CA VAL A 282 8.11 25.63 3.81
C VAL A 282 7.79 26.03 5.24
N GLY A 283 6.55 26.47 5.48
CA GLY A 283 6.04 26.86 6.78
C GLY A 283 4.76 26.13 7.15
N ILE A 284 4.11 26.55 8.24
CA ILE A 284 2.84 25.94 8.67
C ILE A 284 1.77 26.14 7.60
N GLY A 285 1.00 25.07 7.31
CA GLY A 285 0.01 25.02 6.22
C GLY A 285 0.62 24.83 4.83
N ALA A 286 1.93 24.58 4.73
CA ALA A 286 2.54 24.17 3.47
C ALA A 286 1.97 22.81 3.01
N GLN A 287 1.85 22.66 1.70
CA GLN A 287 1.39 21.42 1.07
C GLN A 287 2.28 21.07 -0.12
N TRP A 288 2.61 19.80 -0.23
CA TRP A 288 3.28 19.25 -1.42
C TRP A 288 2.78 17.83 -1.69
N SER A 289 2.86 17.42 -2.95
CA SER A 289 2.57 16.06 -3.37
C SER A 289 3.84 15.33 -3.79
N VAL A 290 3.83 14.03 -3.58
CA VAL A 290 4.86 13.08 -3.99
C VAL A 290 4.18 12.02 -4.84
N ASP A 291 4.48 12.03 -6.15
CA ASP A 291 3.97 11.02 -7.08
C ASP A 291 4.97 9.87 -7.18
N SER A 292 4.50 8.66 -6.94
CA SER A 292 5.31 7.44 -6.96
C SER A 292 4.59 6.31 -7.67
N ARG A 293 5.34 5.27 -7.99
CA ARG A 293 4.82 4.00 -8.48
C ARG A 293 4.98 2.95 -7.38
N VAL A 294 3.88 2.35 -6.98
CA VAL A 294 3.87 1.29 -5.97
C VAL A 294 3.62 -0.04 -6.65
N THR A 295 4.53 -0.98 -6.46
CA THR A 295 4.40 -2.34 -6.97
C THR A 295 3.83 -3.24 -5.88
N GLY A 296 2.82 -4.03 -6.21
CA GLY A 296 2.16 -5.01 -5.35
C GLY A 296 1.54 -6.07 -6.23
N GLU A 297 0.36 -6.59 -5.90
CA GLU A 297 -0.41 -7.50 -6.79
C GLU A 297 -0.72 -6.84 -8.13
N ALA A 298 -0.92 -5.52 -8.12
CA ALA A 298 -0.99 -4.68 -9.31
C ALA A 298 -0.12 -3.45 -9.11
N THR A 299 0.47 -2.93 -10.19
CA THR A 299 1.19 -1.65 -10.13
C THR A 299 0.19 -0.51 -10.00
N MET A 300 0.33 0.29 -8.94
CA MET A 300 -0.47 1.48 -8.67
C MET A 300 0.35 2.74 -8.89
N LEU A 301 -0.26 3.76 -9.46
CA LEU A 301 0.24 5.13 -9.42
C LEU A 301 -0.33 5.77 -8.16
N GLN A 302 0.54 6.28 -7.31
CA GLN A 302 0.19 6.84 -6.00
C GLN A 302 0.62 8.30 -5.93
N THR A 303 -0.29 9.15 -5.47
CA THR A 303 0.00 10.52 -5.08
C THR A 303 -0.19 10.64 -3.57
N THR A 304 0.88 10.96 -2.85
CA THR A 304 0.85 11.24 -1.41
C THR A 304 0.93 12.75 -1.22
N THR A 305 -0.06 13.34 -0.56
CA THR A 305 -0.07 14.78 -0.23
C THR A 305 0.22 14.97 1.25
N PHE A 306 1.22 15.77 1.55
CA PHE A 306 1.62 16.16 2.89
C PHE A 306 1.18 17.59 3.16
N THR A 307 0.67 17.84 4.38
CA THR A 307 0.32 19.17 4.88
C THR A 307 0.99 19.40 6.21
N VAL A 308 1.79 20.45 6.33
CA VAL A 308 2.44 20.81 7.59
C VAL A 308 1.42 21.39 8.55
N THR A 309 1.22 20.74 9.70
CA THR A 309 0.33 21.23 10.78
C THR A 309 1.09 21.94 11.89
N ASP A 310 2.34 21.52 12.15
CA ASP A 310 3.20 22.13 13.17
C ASP A 310 4.69 21.95 12.82
N ILE A 311 5.53 22.91 13.22
CA ILE A 311 6.99 22.81 13.16
C ILE A 311 7.55 23.31 14.48
N SER A 312 8.20 22.44 15.24
CA SER A 312 8.78 22.75 16.55
C SER A 312 10.23 22.24 16.65
N GLY A 313 11.20 23.10 16.42
CA GLY A 313 12.62 22.70 16.37
C GLY A 313 12.90 21.74 15.21
N ASP A 314 13.26 20.51 15.52
CA ASP A 314 13.50 19.43 14.54
C ASP A 314 12.28 18.52 14.34
N GLU A 315 11.20 18.73 15.10
CA GLU A 315 9.94 17.99 14.98
C GLU A 315 8.99 18.68 14.00
N VAL A 316 8.42 17.88 13.09
CA VAL A 316 7.42 18.32 12.11
C VAL A 316 6.21 17.41 12.22
N LYS A 317 5.01 18.01 12.35
CA LYS A 317 3.73 17.27 12.28
C LYS A 317 3.10 17.46 10.92
N LEU A 318 2.70 16.34 10.35
CA LEU A 318 2.16 16.26 9.00
C LEU A 318 0.79 15.59 9.01
N ASP A 319 -0.20 16.22 8.38
CA ASP A 319 -1.37 15.50 7.90
C ASP A 319 -1.05 14.92 6.52
N ILE A 320 -1.55 13.71 6.27
CA ILE A 320 -1.21 12.95 5.06
C ILE A 320 -2.50 12.44 4.41
N SER A 321 -2.57 12.56 3.10
CA SER A 321 -3.57 11.86 2.28
C SER A 321 -2.92 11.13 1.14
N VAL A 322 -3.50 9.98 0.79
CA VAL A 322 -3.05 9.12 -0.31
C VAL A 322 -4.17 8.98 -1.33
N GLU A 323 -3.83 9.09 -2.59
CA GLU A 323 -4.68 8.76 -3.73
C GLU A 323 -3.97 7.72 -4.59
N GLN A 324 -4.69 6.67 -4.98
CA GLN A 324 -4.14 5.62 -5.81
C GLN A 324 -5.02 5.35 -7.02
N ARG A 325 -4.39 4.94 -8.11
CA ARG A 325 -5.07 4.44 -9.30
C ARG A 325 -4.23 3.38 -9.99
N PRO A 326 -4.82 2.38 -10.65
CA PRO A 326 -4.06 1.37 -11.40
C PRO A 326 -3.19 2.02 -12.48
N ALA A 327 -1.97 1.50 -12.64
CA ALA A 327 -1.09 1.90 -13.75
C ALA A 327 -1.58 1.35 -15.09
N LEU A 328 -2.28 0.21 -15.07
CA LEU A 328 -2.92 -0.40 -16.22
C LEU A 328 -4.42 -0.17 -16.18
N GLY A 329 -5.00 0.27 -17.27
CA GLY A 329 -6.42 0.58 -17.39
C GLY A 329 -7.32 -0.65 -17.59
N ALA A 330 -6.80 -1.88 -17.48
CA ALA A 330 -7.55 -3.09 -17.75
C ALA A 330 -7.10 -4.27 -16.88
N LEU A 331 -8.04 -5.16 -16.56
CA LEU A 331 -7.84 -6.42 -15.87
C LEU A 331 -8.11 -7.57 -16.83
N SER A 332 -7.16 -8.50 -17.00
CA SER A 332 -7.37 -9.75 -17.71
C SER A 332 -8.07 -10.76 -16.81
N LEU A 333 -9.09 -11.41 -17.33
CA LEU A 333 -9.82 -12.49 -16.65
C LEU A 333 -9.34 -13.87 -17.08
N GLU A 334 -8.40 -13.94 -18.03
CA GLU A 334 -7.88 -15.20 -18.56
C GLU A 334 -7.28 -16.05 -17.41
N GLY A 335 -7.81 -17.27 -17.25
CA GLY A 335 -7.38 -18.20 -16.22
C GLY A 335 -7.92 -17.93 -14.79
N HIS A 336 -8.78 -16.93 -14.60
CA HIS A 336 -9.38 -16.64 -13.29
C HIS A 336 -10.67 -17.42 -13.06
N ALA A 337 -10.77 -18.07 -11.89
CA ALA A 337 -12.00 -18.75 -11.48
C ALA A 337 -13.10 -17.70 -11.22
N GLY A 338 -14.30 -17.92 -11.80
CA GLY A 338 -15.43 -16.99 -11.70
C GLY A 338 -15.58 -16.04 -12.88
N ALA A 339 -14.70 -16.15 -13.90
CA ALA A 339 -14.79 -15.40 -15.17
C ALA A 339 -15.96 -15.82 -16.06
N GLU A 340 -16.61 -16.97 -15.79
CA GLU A 340 -17.65 -17.56 -16.65
C GLU A 340 -18.90 -16.67 -16.80
N GLY A 341 -19.02 -15.63 -16.00
CA GLY A 341 -20.13 -14.67 -16.05
C GLY A 341 -19.87 -13.45 -16.92
N PHE A 342 -18.66 -13.27 -17.43
CA PHE A 342 -18.28 -12.13 -18.25
C PHE A 342 -18.18 -12.52 -19.72
N ALA A 343 -18.65 -11.63 -20.60
CA ALA A 343 -18.63 -11.86 -22.04
C ALA A 343 -17.24 -11.67 -22.66
N ASP A 344 -16.41 -10.88 -22.02
CA ASP A 344 -15.07 -10.52 -22.45
C ASP A 344 -14.01 -11.01 -21.47
N ASP A 345 -12.86 -11.40 -21.98
CA ASP A 345 -11.71 -11.84 -21.18
C ASP A 345 -10.92 -10.66 -20.57
N THR A 346 -11.35 -9.42 -20.86
CA THR A 346 -10.70 -8.20 -20.36
C THR A 346 -11.75 -7.20 -19.89
N LEU A 347 -11.60 -6.71 -18.67
CA LEU A 347 -12.42 -5.65 -18.09
C LEU A 347 -11.61 -4.36 -17.97
N ASN A 348 -12.22 -3.23 -18.32
CA ASN A 348 -11.60 -1.91 -18.19
C ASN A 348 -11.82 -1.31 -16.81
N VAL A 349 -10.90 -0.48 -16.36
CA VAL A 349 -11.12 0.36 -15.16
C VAL A 349 -12.20 1.38 -15.49
N THR A 350 -13.34 1.31 -14.80
CA THR A 350 -14.47 2.24 -14.96
C THR A 350 -14.52 3.28 -13.85
N SER A 351 -13.98 2.96 -12.67
CA SER A 351 -13.89 3.89 -11.55
C SER A 351 -12.73 3.52 -10.63
N THR A 352 -12.15 4.54 -10.00
CA THR A 352 -11.19 4.38 -8.90
C THR A 352 -11.49 5.46 -7.87
N ASP A 353 -11.55 5.06 -6.60
CA ASP A 353 -11.72 5.97 -5.47
C ASP A 353 -10.81 5.54 -4.32
N THR A 354 -10.20 6.50 -3.62
CA THR A 354 -9.35 6.24 -2.46
C THR A 354 -9.82 7.07 -1.29
N ARG A 355 -10.19 6.40 -0.21
CA ARG A 355 -10.45 7.01 1.08
C ARG A 355 -9.18 6.93 1.91
N SER A 356 -8.68 8.08 2.37
CA SER A 356 -7.42 8.17 3.10
C SER A 356 -7.50 9.13 4.26
N ARG A 357 -6.75 8.83 5.32
CA ARG A 357 -6.47 9.74 6.44
C ARG A 357 -5.14 9.35 7.08
N GLY A 358 -4.41 10.32 7.61
CA GLY A 358 -3.18 10.04 8.32
C GLY A 358 -2.60 11.29 8.95
N SER A 359 -1.84 11.06 10.01
CA SER A 359 -0.99 12.08 10.62
C SER A 359 0.28 11.44 11.15
N LEU A 360 1.42 12.06 10.88
CA LEU A 360 2.72 11.60 11.35
C LEU A 360 3.45 12.72 12.10
N THR A 361 4.17 12.32 13.12
CA THR A 361 5.19 13.15 13.77
C THR A 361 6.56 12.66 13.32
N VAL A 362 7.32 13.54 12.68
CA VAL A 362 8.66 13.28 12.16
C VAL A 362 9.66 14.11 12.95
N ASP A 363 10.61 13.46 13.59
CA ASP A 363 11.82 14.12 14.09
C ASP A 363 12.89 14.01 13.00
N MET A 364 13.33 15.15 12.46
CA MET A 364 14.35 15.16 11.39
C MET A 364 15.73 14.63 11.84
N LYS A 365 15.89 14.30 13.13
CA LYS A 365 17.05 13.58 13.67
C LYS A 365 16.85 12.07 13.72
N GLN A 366 15.73 11.56 13.23
CA GLN A 366 15.37 10.14 13.22
C GLN A 366 14.96 9.71 11.80
N PRO A 367 15.36 8.52 11.33
CA PRO A 367 15.11 8.09 9.95
C PRO A 367 13.66 7.69 9.69
N LEU A 368 12.90 7.29 10.72
CA LEU A 368 11.49 6.92 10.65
C LEU A 368 10.62 7.86 11.49
N PRO A 369 9.34 8.02 11.18
CA PRO A 369 8.41 8.74 12.04
C PRO A 369 8.46 8.23 13.48
N VAL A 370 8.42 9.15 14.43
CA VAL A 370 8.45 8.81 15.88
C VAL A 370 7.09 8.44 16.43
N ALA A 371 6.01 8.85 15.74
CA ALA A 371 4.64 8.51 16.11
C ALA A 371 3.68 8.81 14.94
N GLY A 372 2.50 8.21 15.01
CA GLY A 372 1.39 8.49 14.13
C GLY A 372 0.90 7.31 13.34
N GLU A 373 -0.09 7.54 12.50
CA GLU A 373 -0.68 6.52 11.64
C GLU A 373 -1.11 7.10 10.29
N LEU A 374 -1.13 6.23 9.30
CA LEU A 374 -1.69 6.47 7.97
C LEU A 374 -2.55 5.28 7.60
N ASP A 375 -3.79 5.52 7.24
CA ASP A 375 -4.66 4.48 6.67
C ASP A 375 -5.33 4.94 5.37
N PHE A 376 -5.49 4.01 4.44
CA PHE A 376 -6.23 4.24 3.21
C PHE A 376 -6.81 2.95 2.64
N THR A 377 -7.94 3.09 1.96
CA THR A 377 -8.59 2.03 1.18
C THR A 377 -8.80 2.54 -0.23
N THR A 378 -8.32 1.79 -1.21
CA THR A 378 -8.53 2.07 -2.62
C THR A 378 -9.49 1.04 -3.20
N ARG A 379 -10.59 1.52 -3.79
CA ARG A 379 -11.53 0.74 -4.58
C ARG A 379 -11.24 0.94 -6.05
N VAL A 380 -11.09 -0.16 -6.77
CA VAL A 380 -11.02 -0.17 -8.23
C VAL A 380 -12.19 -0.97 -8.76
N VAL A 381 -12.92 -0.39 -9.69
CA VAL A 381 -14.03 -1.04 -10.38
C VAL A 381 -13.62 -1.35 -11.81
N TYR A 382 -13.76 -2.60 -12.19
CA TYR A 382 -13.50 -3.08 -13.53
C TYR A 382 -14.80 -3.56 -14.17
N GLY A 383 -15.06 -3.13 -15.37
CA GLY A 383 -16.27 -3.49 -16.11
C GLY A 383 -16.19 -3.11 -17.57
N ASN A 384 -17.27 -3.39 -18.31
CA ASN A 384 -17.47 -2.98 -19.68
C ASN A 384 -18.84 -2.29 -19.81
N ASP A 385 -18.99 -1.39 -20.78
CA ASP A 385 -20.17 -0.54 -20.96
C ASP A 385 -21.47 -1.35 -21.10
N ASP A 386 -21.41 -2.51 -21.75
CA ASP A 386 -22.55 -3.41 -21.98
C ASP A 386 -22.66 -4.53 -20.93
N GLY A 387 -21.80 -4.54 -19.93
CA GLY A 387 -21.74 -5.58 -18.89
C GLY A 387 -22.91 -5.47 -17.89
N ALA A 388 -23.42 -6.60 -17.42
CA ALA A 388 -24.42 -6.65 -16.35
C ALA A 388 -23.82 -6.61 -14.95
N ALA A 389 -22.51 -6.86 -14.84
CA ALA A 389 -21.76 -6.94 -13.60
C ALA A 389 -20.35 -6.35 -13.76
N SER A 390 -19.78 -5.96 -12.64
CA SER A 390 -18.41 -5.45 -12.52
C SER A 390 -17.65 -6.24 -11.47
N VAL A 391 -16.32 -6.31 -11.64
CA VAL A 391 -15.39 -6.76 -10.61
C VAL A 391 -14.97 -5.55 -9.79
N VAL A 392 -15.11 -5.64 -8.48
CA VAL A 392 -14.72 -4.61 -7.53
C VAL A 392 -13.56 -5.16 -6.69
N GLN A 393 -12.45 -4.46 -6.67
CA GLN A 393 -11.30 -4.76 -5.83
C GLN A 393 -11.12 -3.66 -4.80
N ASP A 394 -11.08 -4.04 -3.52
CA ASP A 394 -10.76 -3.15 -2.41
C ASP A 394 -9.41 -3.57 -1.81
N SER A 395 -8.46 -2.65 -1.79
CA SER A 395 -7.16 -2.81 -1.16
C SER A 395 -7.03 -1.82 -0.01
N SER A 396 -6.82 -2.32 1.20
CA SER A 396 -6.70 -1.51 2.41
C SER A 396 -5.30 -1.61 2.99
N THR A 397 -4.77 -0.50 3.44
CA THR A 397 -3.46 -0.42 4.11
C THR A 397 -3.57 0.48 5.33
N ARG A 398 -2.95 0.06 6.44
CA ARG A 398 -2.68 0.91 7.61
C ARG A 398 -1.23 0.75 8.00
N MET A 399 -0.56 1.86 8.29
CA MET A 399 0.76 1.90 8.90
C MET A 399 0.69 2.70 10.19
N ARG A 400 1.28 2.20 11.26
CA ARG A 400 1.36 2.89 12.55
C ARG A 400 2.79 2.85 13.05
N PHE A 401 3.21 3.96 13.64
CA PHE A 401 4.51 4.13 14.28
C PHE A 401 4.29 4.47 15.76
N SER A 402 5.01 3.79 16.63
CA SER A 402 5.00 4.07 18.06
C SER A 402 6.39 3.85 18.65
N SER A 403 6.68 4.55 19.75
CA SER A 403 7.94 4.35 20.46
C SER A 403 8.08 2.90 20.87
N ALA A 404 9.26 2.31 20.68
CA ALA A 404 9.55 0.95 21.16
C ALA A 404 9.32 0.86 22.67
N GLN A 405 8.67 -0.24 23.10
CA GLN A 405 8.39 -0.53 24.51
C GLN A 405 9.57 -1.20 25.20
#